data_f1ca9cdff9d9337680640e65a9666d1e
#
_entry.id   f1ca9cdff9d9337680640e65a9666d1e
#
_cell.length_a   1.000
_cell.length_b   1.000
_cell.length_c   1.000
_cell.angle_alpha   90.00
_cell.angle_beta   90.00
_cell.angle_gamma   90.00
#
_symmetry.space_group_name_H-M   'P 1'
#
loop_
_entity.id
_entity.type
_entity.pdbx_description
1 polymer ?
#
loop_
_entity_poly.entity_id
_entity_poly.type
_entity_poly.pdbx_seq_one_letter_code
_entity_poly.pdbx_strand_id
1 'polypeptide(L)'
;MIGIIALLISILLPSLARARRQAVTVKCLSNLRQLAAATTNYATDNQGSLPWLVYPDWSVPAGAPRTTWYRLLTPYLGRTKGSNGLGLDPYFMSAAEQAPIV
;
A
#
# COMPACT_ATOMS: atom_id res chain seq x y z
N MET A 1 8.11 -15.45 -43.48
CA MET A 1 8.67 -15.45 -42.12
C MET A 1 8.26 -14.20 -41.31
N ILE A 2 8.53 -13.02 -41.80
CA ILE A 2 8.19 -11.76 -41.12
C ILE A 2 6.68 -11.58 -40.98
N GLY A 3 5.88 -12.01 -41.95
CA GLY A 3 4.43 -11.89 -41.90
C GLY A 3 3.76 -12.71 -40.82
N ILE A 4 4.29 -13.88 -40.48
CA ILE A 4 3.77 -14.75 -39.41
C ILE A 4 4.06 -14.12 -38.03
N ILE A 5 5.26 -13.59 -37.85
CA ILE A 5 5.67 -12.92 -36.60
C ILE A 5 4.82 -11.67 -36.37
N ALA A 6 4.59 -10.88 -37.41
CA ALA A 6 3.75 -9.67 -37.33
C ALA A 6 2.30 -10.02 -36.95
N LEU A 7 1.76 -11.09 -37.49
CA LEU A 7 0.41 -11.56 -37.16
C LEU A 7 0.31 -12.00 -35.71
N LEU A 8 1.28 -12.77 -35.22
CA LEU A 8 1.32 -13.20 -33.81
C LEU A 8 1.43 -12.05 -32.84
N ILE A 9 2.29 -11.06 -33.12
CA ILE A 9 2.48 -9.87 -32.30
C ILE A 9 1.18 -9.05 -32.26
N SER A 10 0.47 -8.92 -33.38
CA SER A 10 -0.77 -8.15 -33.46
C SER A 10 -1.87 -8.70 -32.56
N ILE A 11 -1.88 -10.00 -32.31
CA ILE A 11 -2.82 -10.65 -31.40
C ILE A 11 -2.37 -10.55 -29.95
N LEU A 12 -1.04 -10.61 -29.69
CA LEU A 12 -0.48 -10.60 -28.34
C LEU A 12 -0.51 -9.24 -27.68
N LEU A 13 -0.27 -8.16 -28.43
CA LEU A 13 -0.22 -6.79 -27.87
C LEU A 13 -1.50 -6.38 -27.15
N PRO A 14 -2.71 -6.49 -27.74
CA PRO A 14 -3.93 -6.10 -27.02
C PRO A 14 -4.24 -7.02 -25.85
N SER A 15 -3.88 -8.29 -25.94
CA SER A 15 -4.06 -9.26 -24.86
C SER A 15 -3.16 -8.91 -23.65
N LEU A 16 -1.91 -8.56 -23.92
CA LEU A 16 -0.95 -8.18 -22.90
C LEU A 16 -1.38 -6.90 -22.15
N ALA A 17 -1.92 -5.92 -22.87
CA ALA A 17 -2.41 -4.68 -22.27
C ALA A 17 -3.57 -4.95 -21.30
N ARG A 18 -4.48 -5.83 -21.64
CA ARG A 18 -5.58 -6.26 -20.76
C ARG A 18 -5.06 -7.02 -19.53
N ALA A 19 -4.16 -7.95 -19.74
CA ALA A 19 -3.55 -8.74 -18.66
C ALA A 19 -2.83 -7.82 -17.66
N ARG A 20 -2.10 -6.83 -18.13
CA ARG A 20 -1.41 -5.85 -17.28
C ARG A 20 -2.37 -5.05 -16.41
N ARG A 21 -3.50 -4.59 -16.97
CA ARG A 21 -4.53 -3.87 -16.20
C ARG A 21 -5.13 -4.75 -15.10
N GLN A 22 -5.43 -6.00 -15.42
CA GLN A 22 -5.94 -6.97 -14.44
C GLN A 22 -4.91 -7.26 -13.35
N ALA A 23 -3.64 -7.40 -13.69
CA ALA A 23 -2.57 -7.62 -12.72
C ALA A 23 -2.44 -6.48 -11.73
N VAL A 24 -2.54 -5.23 -12.18
CA VAL A 24 -2.53 -4.05 -11.29
C VAL A 24 -3.74 -4.06 -10.36
N THR A 25 -4.93 -4.38 -10.86
CA THR A 25 -6.15 -4.48 -10.05
C THR A 25 -6.03 -5.56 -8.99
N VAL A 26 -5.55 -6.75 -9.34
CA VAL A 26 -5.33 -7.86 -8.39
C VAL A 26 -4.32 -7.48 -7.32
N LYS A 27 -3.24 -6.80 -7.69
CA LYS A 27 -2.23 -6.31 -6.74
C LYS A 27 -2.84 -5.32 -5.74
N CYS A 28 -3.65 -4.39 -6.21
CA CYS A 28 -4.37 -3.44 -5.36
C CYS A 28 -5.32 -4.14 -4.39
N LEU A 29 -6.11 -5.11 -4.88
CA LEU A 29 -7.02 -5.91 -4.04
C LEU A 29 -6.26 -6.73 -2.99
N SER A 30 -5.12 -7.31 -3.35
CA SER A 30 -4.27 -8.03 -2.42
C SER A 30 -3.73 -7.12 -1.31
N ASN A 31 -3.31 -5.91 -1.66
CA ASN A 31 -2.87 -4.91 -0.68
C ASN A 31 -4.00 -4.51 0.28
N LEU A 32 -5.20 -4.29 -0.24
CA LEU A 32 -6.37 -3.98 0.59
C LEU A 32 -6.73 -5.12 1.53
N ARG A 33 -6.63 -6.37 1.06
CA ARG A 33 -6.86 -7.55 1.91
C ARG A 33 -5.85 -7.64 3.05
N GLN A 34 -4.58 -7.36 2.77
CA GLN A 34 -3.54 -7.33 3.79
C GLN A 34 -3.78 -6.23 4.82
N LEU A 35 -4.18 -5.04 4.37
CA LEU A 35 -4.53 -3.94 5.26
C LEU A 35 -5.74 -4.28 6.14
N ALA A 36 -6.76 -4.89 5.58
CA ALA A 36 -7.95 -5.31 6.32
C ALA A 36 -7.58 -6.34 7.40
N ALA A 37 -6.76 -7.34 7.07
CA ALA A 37 -6.27 -8.33 8.03
C ALA A 37 -5.44 -7.68 9.14
N ALA A 38 -4.55 -6.77 8.80
CA ALA A 38 -3.74 -6.03 9.77
C ALA A 38 -4.61 -5.19 10.72
N THR A 39 -5.62 -4.52 10.18
CA THR A 39 -6.58 -3.73 10.96
C THR A 39 -7.37 -4.61 11.93
N THR A 40 -7.81 -5.78 11.49
CA THR A 40 -8.51 -6.74 12.34
C THR A 40 -7.61 -7.24 13.47
N ASN A 41 -6.37 -7.58 13.18
CA ASN A 41 -5.40 -8.00 14.19
C ASN A 41 -5.12 -6.88 15.19
N TYR A 42 -4.95 -5.65 14.72
CA TYR A 42 -4.80 -4.48 15.58
C TYR A 42 -5.99 -4.31 16.52
N ALA A 43 -7.20 -4.39 16.00
CA ALA A 43 -8.42 -4.27 16.81
C ALA A 43 -8.51 -5.38 17.85
N THR A 44 -8.12 -6.60 17.51
CA THR A 44 -8.10 -7.73 18.46
C THR A 44 -7.14 -7.46 19.62
N ASP A 45 -5.96 -6.92 19.35
CA ASP A 45 -4.97 -6.61 20.39
C ASP A 45 -5.33 -5.36 21.22
N ASN A 46 -6.13 -4.47 20.68
CA ASN A 46 -6.51 -3.19 21.31
C ASN A 46 -7.97 -3.13 21.74
N GLN A 47 -8.53 -4.24 22.22
CA GLN A 47 -9.89 -4.31 22.79
C GLN A 47 -11.02 -3.84 21.83
N GLY A 48 -10.86 -4.10 20.55
CA GLY A 48 -11.83 -3.70 19.52
C GLY A 48 -11.67 -2.27 19.00
N SER A 49 -10.67 -1.56 19.45
CA SER A 49 -10.36 -0.20 18.98
C SER A 49 -9.75 -0.23 17.59
N LEU A 50 -10.26 0.57 16.68
CA LEU A 50 -9.66 0.78 15.37
C LEU A 50 -8.51 1.79 15.44
N PRO A 51 -7.52 1.70 14.55
CA PRO A 51 -6.44 2.69 14.52
C PRO A 51 -6.98 4.06 14.13
N TRP A 52 -6.59 5.07 14.87
CA TRP A 52 -6.94 6.46 14.59
C TRP A 52 -6.28 6.94 13.30
N LEU A 53 -6.96 7.79 12.58
CA LEU A 53 -6.46 8.36 11.34
C LEU A 53 -5.15 9.12 11.55
N VAL A 54 -5.12 9.91 12.61
CA VAL A 54 -3.92 10.60 13.11
C VAL A 54 -3.99 10.55 14.62
N TYR A 55 -2.95 10.07 15.27
CA TYR A 55 -2.91 10.09 16.73
C TYR A 55 -2.83 11.54 17.21
N PRO A 56 -3.80 12.01 17.99
CA PRO A 56 -3.77 13.36 18.52
C PRO A 56 -2.78 13.41 19.70
N ASP A 57 -1.52 13.36 19.37
CA ASP A 57 -0.49 13.57 20.39
C ASP A 57 -0.23 15.07 20.52
N TRP A 58 -0.86 15.65 21.50
CA TRP A 58 -0.73 17.08 21.84
C TRP A 58 0.65 17.42 22.37
N SER A 59 1.46 16.42 22.73
CA SER A 59 2.80 16.60 23.23
C SER A 59 3.85 16.76 22.11
N VAL A 60 3.45 16.46 20.86
CA VAL A 60 4.34 16.55 19.71
C VAL A 60 4.39 17.98 19.18
N PRO A 61 5.58 18.58 19.08
CA PRO A 61 5.71 19.93 18.50
C PRO A 61 5.14 20.04 17.11
N ALA A 62 4.60 21.20 16.78
CA ALA A 62 4.13 21.47 15.43
C ALA A 62 5.24 21.26 14.42
N GLY A 63 5.02 20.36 13.46
CA GLY A 63 6.02 19.98 12.46
C GLY A 63 6.72 18.64 12.68
N ALA A 64 6.54 17.98 13.82
CA ALA A 64 7.03 16.62 14.01
C ALA A 64 6.14 15.59 13.32
N PRO A 65 6.71 14.45 12.88
CA PRO A 65 5.95 13.41 12.20
C PRO A 65 4.92 12.80 13.17
N ARG A 66 3.65 13.05 12.87
CA ARG A 66 2.54 12.48 13.65
C ARG A 66 2.41 10.99 13.35
N THR A 67 2.10 10.21 14.37
CA THR A 67 1.83 8.77 14.18
C THR A 67 0.50 8.61 13.46
N THR A 68 0.55 8.08 12.27
CA THR A 68 -0.61 7.82 11.42
C THR A 68 -1.03 6.36 11.52
N TRP A 69 -2.26 6.06 11.14
CA TRP A 69 -2.84 4.73 11.21
C TRP A 69 -1.96 3.63 10.58
N TYR A 70 -1.30 3.92 9.48
CA TYR A 70 -0.46 2.94 8.79
C TYR A 70 0.79 2.56 9.60
N ARG A 71 1.34 3.48 10.38
CA ARG A 71 2.46 3.15 11.29
C ARG A 71 2.05 2.19 12.40
N LEU A 72 0.82 2.30 12.86
CA LEU A 72 0.28 1.37 13.85
C LEU A 72 0.10 -0.04 13.27
N LEU A 73 -0.18 -0.15 11.97
CA LEU A 73 -0.36 -1.42 11.28
C LEU A 73 0.95 -2.07 10.81
N THR A 74 2.05 -1.33 10.78
CA THR A 74 3.35 -1.83 10.32
C THR A 74 3.78 -3.15 10.98
N PRO A 75 3.70 -3.33 12.31
CA PRO A 75 4.10 -4.60 12.94
C PRO A 75 3.22 -5.78 12.52
N TYR A 76 1.95 -5.54 12.22
CA TYR A 76 1.00 -6.60 11.81
C TYR A 76 1.18 -7.02 10.35
N LEU A 77 1.89 -6.23 9.55
CA LEU A 77 2.20 -6.53 8.16
C LEU A 77 3.52 -7.27 7.98
N GLY A 78 4.15 -7.69 9.10
CA GLY A 78 5.37 -8.49 9.09
C GLY A 78 6.62 -7.74 8.65
N ARG A 79 6.63 -6.43 8.73
CA ARG A 79 7.78 -5.63 8.32
C ARG A 79 8.50 -4.99 9.50
N THR A 80 9.79 -5.17 9.51
CA THR A 80 10.67 -4.56 10.50
C THR A 80 10.91 -3.09 10.20
N LYS A 81 11.08 -2.34 11.28
CA LYS A 81 11.52 -0.94 11.30
C LYS A 81 12.80 -0.79 10.48
N GLY A 82 12.72 -0.20 9.32
CA GLY A 82 13.88 -0.05 8.42
C GLY A 82 13.60 -0.36 6.96
N SER A 83 12.62 -1.19 6.66
CA SER A 83 12.03 -1.22 5.34
C SER A 83 10.99 -0.10 5.27
N ASN A 84 11.00 0.66 4.21
CA ASN A 84 10.16 1.84 4.00
C ASN A 84 8.65 1.52 4.08
N GLY A 85 8.19 1.12 5.26
CA GLY A 85 6.78 0.97 5.55
C GLY A 85 6.15 -0.33 5.06
N LEU A 86 4.93 -0.26 4.84
CA LEU A 86 3.87 -1.23 4.65
C LEU A 86 4.02 -2.26 3.51
N GLY A 87 5.15 -2.33 2.77
CA GLY A 87 5.20 -3.14 1.56
C GLY A 87 4.18 -2.77 0.51
N LEU A 88 3.49 -1.71 0.80
CA LEU A 88 2.78 -0.96 -0.19
C LEU A 88 3.82 -0.32 -1.10
N ASP A 89 3.44 -0.10 -2.31
CA ASP A 89 4.25 0.56 -3.32
C ASP A 89 5.07 1.70 -2.70
N PRO A 90 6.38 1.79 -2.96
CA PRO A 90 7.21 2.90 -2.48
C PRO A 90 6.60 4.27 -2.72
N TYR A 91 5.79 4.39 -3.76
CA TYR A 91 5.06 5.61 -4.08
C TYR A 91 4.02 6.01 -3.05
N PHE A 92 3.39 5.05 -2.38
CA PHE A 92 2.40 5.36 -1.35
C PHE A 92 3.05 5.99 -0.12
N MET A 93 4.23 5.50 0.24
CA MET A 93 4.98 6.04 1.38
C MET A 93 5.68 7.35 1.04
N SER A 94 6.28 7.45 -0.14
CA SER A 94 6.97 8.68 -0.52
C SER A 94 6.01 9.86 -0.67
N ALA A 95 4.81 9.62 -1.17
CA ALA A 95 3.79 10.65 -1.26
C ALA A 95 3.28 11.11 0.10
N ALA A 96 3.09 10.16 1.05
CA ALA A 96 2.66 10.48 2.41
C ALA A 96 3.77 11.14 3.25
N GLU A 97 5.02 10.77 3.00
CA GLU A 97 6.18 11.29 3.72
C GLU A 97 6.73 12.59 3.11
N GLN A 98 6.57 12.76 1.79
CA GLN A 98 6.98 13.96 1.07
C GLN A 98 5.89 15.03 1.00
N ALA A 99 4.65 14.68 1.29
CA ALA A 99 3.62 15.69 1.42
C ALA A 99 3.98 16.56 2.62
N PRO A 100 4.43 17.81 2.44
CA PRO A 100 4.60 18.69 3.57
C PRO A 100 3.23 18.82 4.19
N ILE A 101 3.13 18.42 5.43
CA ILE A 101 1.94 18.66 6.23
C ILE A 101 1.94 20.16 6.51
N VAL A 102 1.34 20.84 5.59
CA VAL A 102 1.11 22.27 5.77
C VAL A 102 -0.13 22.41 6.62
#